data_2cedc5e81c9cde069393925ec1869086
#
_entry.id   2cedc5e81c9cde069393925ec1869086
#
_cell.length_a   1.000
_cell.length_b   1.000
_cell.length_c   1.000
_cell.angle_alpha   90.00
_cell.angle_beta   90.00
_cell.angle_gamma   90.00
#
_symmetry.space_group_name_H-M   'P 1'
#
loop_
_entity.id
_entity.type
_entity.pdbx_description
1 polymer ?
#
loop_
_entity_poly.entity_id
_entity_poly.type
_entity_poly.pdbx_seq_one_letter_code
_entity_poly.pdbx_strand_id
1 'polypeptide(L)'
;MKTSILFLPGLLCDAALWAHQVEALSTQYDCVVADMTQDDSLGGMASRAIAAMPEQFSVAGLSMGGYCALEIMKQVPDRVTRLALLDTSARANAPERLDIRRELIEHVRSGNFETVIAKHFQKFVHPSRLDDTEIMSIIRASAMNVGPEAYMRQQAAIMKRPDSLELLSDIKCPTLVLCGAEDALTPPPLHDEMAAEIPGAVLVKVPNSGHLPTLEQPALVNAALAKWMERT
;
A
#
# COMPACT_ATOMS: atom_id res chain seq x y z
N MET A 1 11.39 -16.43 18.84
CA MET A 1 11.61 -15.67 17.58
C MET A 1 10.61 -14.52 17.58
N LYS A 2 10.99 -13.34 17.06
CA LYS A 2 10.05 -12.22 16.89
C LYS A 2 9.02 -12.57 15.81
N THR A 3 7.79 -12.09 15.96
CA THR A 3 6.78 -12.17 14.90
C THR A 3 7.21 -11.25 13.74
N SER A 4 7.13 -11.73 12.50
CA SER A 4 7.53 -10.98 11.32
C SER A 4 6.36 -10.17 10.74
N ILE A 5 6.64 -8.95 10.30
CA ILE A 5 5.71 -8.07 9.59
C ILE A 5 6.30 -7.78 8.22
N LEU A 6 5.52 -8.08 7.18
CA LEU A 6 5.80 -7.73 5.80
C LEU A 6 5.10 -6.42 5.46
N PHE A 7 5.87 -5.41 5.08
CA PHE A 7 5.39 -4.13 4.59
C PHE A 7 5.47 -4.06 3.08
N LEU A 8 4.37 -3.70 2.43
CA LEU A 8 4.25 -3.62 0.97
C LEU A 8 4.05 -2.17 0.54
N PRO A 9 5.05 -1.56 -0.11
CA PRO A 9 4.95 -0.18 -0.61
C PRO A 9 3.91 0.00 -1.74
N GLY A 10 3.46 1.25 -1.87
CA GLY A 10 2.60 1.69 -2.96
C GLY A 10 3.34 1.94 -4.28
N LEU A 11 2.59 2.40 -5.29
CA LEU A 11 3.13 2.86 -6.57
C LEU A 11 4.14 4.01 -6.35
N LEU A 12 5.31 3.94 -6.99
CA LEU A 12 6.39 4.93 -6.86
C LEU A 12 7.00 5.05 -5.46
N CYS A 13 6.70 4.09 -4.57
CA CYS A 13 7.21 4.07 -3.21
C CYS A 13 8.23 2.95 -3.01
N ASP A 14 9.17 3.19 -2.12
CA ASP A 14 10.17 2.25 -1.66
C ASP A 14 10.12 2.08 -0.12
N ALA A 15 11.19 1.60 0.49
CA ALA A 15 11.25 1.38 1.93
C ALA A 15 11.06 2.66 2.76
N ALA A 16 11.34 3.84 2.20
CA ALA A 16 11.17 5.12 2.90
C ALA A 16 9.70 5.39 3.28
N LEU A 17 8.73 4.83 2.51
CA LEU A 17 7.30 4.91 2.86
C LEU A 17 7.00 4.38 4.25
N TRP A 18 7.72 3.35 4.68
CA TRP A 18 7.49 2.62 5.93
C TRP A 18 8.54 2.91 7.02
N ALA A 19 9.44 3.88 6.79
CA ALA A 19 10.57 4.14 7.69
C ALA A 19 10.14 4.40 9.15
N HIS A 20 9.14 5.24 9.37
CA HIS A 20 8.62 5.54 10.71
C HIS A 20 7.96 4.32 11.39
N GLN A 21 7.30 3.46 10.62
CA GLN A 21 6.65 2.25 11.11
C GLN A 21 7.68 1.18 11.47
N VAL A 22 8.69 1.01 10.63
CA VAL A 22 9.82 0.10 10.88
C VAL A 22 10.58 0.55 12.13
N GLU A 23 10.90 1.84 12.26
CA GLU A 23 11.56 2.38 13.45
C GLU A 23 10.76 2.09 14.72
N ALA A 24 9.46 2.37 14.71
CA ALA A 24 8.59 2.19 15.87
C ALA A 24 8.38 0.72 16.28
N LEU A 25 8.38 -0.21 15.32
CA LEU A 25 7.99 -1.60 15.55
C LEU A 25 9.16 -2.58 15.62
N SER A 26 10.35 -2.24 15.09
CA SER A 26 11.50 -3.16 14.97
C SER A 26 12.08 -3.63 16.30
N THR A 27 11.81 -2.95 17.40
CA THR A 27 12.23 -3.40 18.75
C THR A 27 11.50 -4.68 19.16
N GLN A 28 10.24 -4.88 18.72
CA GLN A 28 9.37 -6.00 19.12
C GLN A 28 9.17 -7.01 17.99
N TYR A 29 9.21 -6.56 16.72
CA TYR A 29 8.87 -7.35 15.54
C TYR A 29 10.04 -7.40 14.56
N ASP A 30 10.05 -8.41 13.71
CA ASP A 30 10.97 -8.51 12.57
C ASP A 30 10.31 -7.86 11.35
N CYS A 31 10.75 -6.64 11.01
CA CYS A 31 10.12 -5.81 9.97
C CYS A 31 10.85 -5.99 8.63
N VAL A 32 10.13 -6.47 7.62
CA VAL A 32 10.62 -6.66 6.26
C VAL A 32 9.84 -5.75 5.31
N VAL A 33 10.52 -4.94 4.51
CA VAL A 33 9.89 -4.13 3.45
C VAL A 33 10.17 -4.80 2.12
N ALA A 34 9.11 -5.14 1.37
CA ALA A 34 9.24 -5.80 0.08
C ALA A 34 9.75 -4.86 -1.03
N ASP A 35 10.56 -5.40 -1.93
CA ASP A 35 10.88 -4.76 -3.20
C ASP A 35 9.72 -5.00 -4.20
N MET A 36 9.01 -3.93 -4.57
CA MET A 36 7.87 -3.95 -5.47
C MET A 36 8.24 -3.52 -6.91
N THR A 37 9.53 -3.56 -7.27
CA THR A 37 10.02 -3.00 -8.55
C THR A 37 10.25 -4.05 -9.63
N GLN A 38 10.28 -5.35 -9.30
CA GLN A 38 10.79 -6.40 -10.18
C GLN A 38 9.74 -7.03 -11.10
N ASP A 39 8.47 -7.05 -10.68
CA ASP A 39 7.40 -7.82 -11.35
C ASP A 39 6.36 -6.88 -11.99
N ASP A 40 5.71 -7.34 -13.07
CA ASP A 40 4.65 -6.63 -13.79
C ASP A 40 3.24 -7.17 -13.51
N SER A 41 3.12 -7.97 -12.44
CA SER A 41 1.86 -8.53 -11.96
C SER A 41 1.83 -8.59 -10.43
N LEU A 42 0.65 -8.40 -9.83
CA LEU A 42 0.47 -8.54 -8.38
C LEU A 42 0.81 -9.94 -7.89
N GLY A 43 0.48 -10.97 -8.69
CA GLY A 43 0.82 -12.37 -8.37
C GLY A 43 2.33 -12.60 -8.27
N GLY A 44 3.12 -12.03 -9.19
CA GLY A 44 4.58 -12.08 -9.15
C GLY A 44 5.15 -11.33 -7.95
N MET A 45 4.68 -10.10 -7.70
CA MET A 45 5.05 -9.30 -6.52
C MET A 45 4.75 -10.05 -5.22
N ALA A 46 3.55 -10.64 -5.10
CA ALA A 46 3.13 -11.42 -3.94
C ALA A 46 4.04 -12.65 -3.73
N SER A 47 4.27 -13.44 -4.77
CA SER A 47 5.11 -14.64 -4.69
C SER A 47 6.54 -14.31 -4.26
N ARG A 48 7.13 -13.21 -4.80
CA ARG A 48 8.46 -12.73 -4.42
C ARG A 48 8.50 -12.29 -2.95
N ALA A 49 7.51 -11.52 -2.50
CA ALA A 49 7.42 -11.07 -1.13
C ALA A 49 7.23 -12.23 -0.14
N ILE A 50 6.37 -13.20 -0.47
CA ILE A 50 6.14 -14.42 0.32
C ILE A 50 7.41 -15.25 0.48
N ALA A 51 8.25 -15.33 -0.55
CA ALA A 51 9.48 -16.13 -0.53
C ALA A 51 10.51 -15.63 0.50
N ALA A 52 10.46 -14.36 0.88
CA ALA A 52 11.32 -13.75 1.89
C ALA A 52 10.80 -13.94 3.32
N MET A 53 9.60 -14.50 3.51
CA MET A 53 8.92 -14.54 4.82
C MET A 53 8.95 -15.95 5.43
N PRO A 54 8.96 -16.02 6.79
CA PRO A 54 8.82 -17.29 7.50
C PRO A 54 7.44 -17.92 7.26
N GLU A 55 7.21 -19.12 7.81
CA GLU A 55 5.96 -19.87 7.64
C GLU A 55 4.72 -19.06 8.01
N GLN A 56 4.79 -18.26 9.08
CA GLN A 56 3.71 -17.35 9.50
C GLN A 56 4.23 -15.93 9.63
N PHE A 57 3.45 -14.97 9.14
CA PHE A 57 3.78 -13.55 9.19
C PHE A 57 2.52 -12.67 9.17
N SER A 58 2.66 -11.42 9.59
CA SER A 58 1.65 -10.39 9.41
C SER A 58 1.98 -9.57 8.16
N VAL A 59 0.97 -9.03 7.47
CA VAL A 59 1.15 -8.25 6.25
C VAL A 59 0.46 -6.90 6.36
N ALA A 60 1.15 -5.83 5.97
CA ALA A 60 0.60 -4.48 5.87
C ALA A 60 0.92 -3.90 4.49
N GLY A 61 -0.11 -3.50 3.74
CA GLY A 61 0.07 -2.96 2.39
C GLY A 61 -0.62 -1.62 2.20
N LEU A 62 0.09 -0.67 1.59
CA LEU A 62 -0.45 0.64 1.24
C LEU A 62 -0.69 0.74 -0.26
N SER A 63 -1.90 1.15 -0.68
CA SER A 63 -2.27 1.41 -2.07
C SER A 63 -2.02 0.17 -2.96
N MET A 64 -1.10 0.22 -3.91
CA MET A 64 -0.67 -0.94 -4.69
C MET A 64 -0.21 -2.09 -3.78
N GLY A 65 0.47 -1.78 -2.68
CA GLY A 65 0.85 -2.77 -1.66
C GLY A 65 -0.36 -3.44 -1.02
N GLY A 66 -1.48 -2.74 -0.87
CA GLY A 66 -2.75 -3.30 -0.42
C GLY A 66 -3.35 -4.29 -1.43
N TYR A 67 -3.27 -3.98 -2.74
CA TYR A 67 -3.68 -4.93 -3.78
C TYR A 67 -2.82 -6.20 -3.73
N CYS A 68 -1.51 -6.04 -3.50
CA CYS A 68 -0.59 -7.15 -3.34
C CYS A 68 -0.88 -7.95 -2.06
N ALA A 69 -1.25 -7.29 -0.96
CA ALA A 69 -1.65 -7.96 0.29
C ALA A 69 -2.88 -8.84 0.09
N LEU A 70 -3.90 -8.37 -0.65
CA LEU A 70 -5.06 -9.19 -1.03
C LEU A 70 -4.66 -10.38 -1.93
N GLU A 71 -3.67 -10.19 -2.80
CA GLU A 71 -3.13 -11.30 -3.60
C GLU A 71 -2.38 -12.32 -2.75
N ILE A 72 -1.64 -11.88 -1.72
CA ILE A 72 -1.01 -12.78 -0.72
C ILE A 72 -2.08 -13.59 0.02
N MET A 73 -3.19 -12.96 0.40
CA MET A 73 -4.33 -13.65 1.02
C MET A 73 -4.93 -14.75 0.13
N LYS A 74 -4.90 -14.57 -1.21
CA LYS A 74 -5.32 -15.63 -2.15
C LYS A 74 -4.33 -16.78 -2.23
N GLN A 75 -3.02 -16.46 -2.22
CA GLN A 75 -1.97 -17.46 -2.42
C GLN A 75 -1.68 -18.30 -1.17
N VAL A 76 -1.64 -17.65 0.01
CA VAL A 76 -1.20 -18.28 1.26
C VAL A 76 -2.01 -17.80 2.48
N PRO A 77 -3.36 -17.92 2.48
CA PRO A 77 -4.21 -17.37 3.54
C PRO A 77 -3.83 -17.91 4.94
N ASP A 78 -3.44 -19.18 5.03
CA ASP A 78 -3.10 -19.84 6.31
C ASP A 78 -1.75 -19.39 6.89
N ARG A 79 -0.91 -18.70 6.10
CA ARG A 79 0.36 -18.14 6.56
C ARG A 79 0.22 -16.71 7.10
N VAL A 80 -0.87 -16.01 6.76
CA VAL A 80 -1.09 -14.62 7.17
C VAL A 80 -1.79 -14.59 8.53
N THR A 81 -1.07 -14.17 9.55
CA THR A 81 -1.59 -14.11 10.92
C THR A 81 -2.38 -12.84 11.21
N ARG A 82 -2.11 -11.75 10.47
CA ARG A 82 -2.81 -10.45 10.57
C ARG A 82 -2.70 -9.71 9.25
N LEU A 83 -3.72 -8.95 8.88
CA LEU A 83 -3.78 -8.15 7.66
C LEU A 83 -4.00 -6.67 7.98
N ALA A 84 -3.23 -5.77 7.35
CA ALA A 84 -3.49 -4.33 7.39
C ALA A 84 -3.56 -3.78 5.95
N LEU A 85 -4.69 -3.17 5.62
CA LEU A 85 -5.00 -2.56 4.32
C LEU A 85 -5.07 -1.04 4.49
N LEU A 86 -4.07 -0.34 3.96
CA LEU A 86 -3.93 1.10 4.10
C LEU A 86 -4.15 1.80 2.74
N ASP A 87 -5.00 2.81 2.70
CA ASP A 87 -5.22 3.67 1.52
C ASP A 87 -5.32 2.87 0.21
N THR A 88 -6.21 1.87 0.19
CA THR A 88 -6.32 0.88 -0.87
C THR A 88 -7.78 0.55 -1.20
N SER A 89 -8.02 -0.45 -2.04
CA SER A 89 -9.35 -0.89 -2.44
C SER A 89 -9.33 -2.36 -2.85
N ALA A 90 -10.41 -3.08 -2.59
CA ALA A 90 -10.62 -4.43 -3.12
C ALA A 90 -11.19 -4.44 -4.55
N ARG A 91 -11.70 -3.31 -5.05
CA ARG A 91 -12.32 -3.23 -6.38
C ARG A 91 -11.30 -3.29 -7.50
N ALA A 92 -11.65 -3.89 -8.62
CA ALA A 92 -10.93 -3.75 -9.88
C ALA A 92 -10.86 -2.27 -10.35
N ASN A 93 -10.01 -2.00 -11.34
CA ASN A 93 -9.97 -0.65 -11.94
C ASN A 93 -11.26 -0.38 -12.72
N ALA A 94 -11.82 0.82 -12.56
CA ALA A 94 -12.81 1.32 -13.49
C ALA A 94 -12.19 1.51 -14.89
N PRO A 95 -12.92 1.26 -15.98
CA PRO A 95 -12.41 1.37 -17.36
C PRO A 95 -11.69 2.70 -17.65
N GLU A 96 -12.24 3.82 -17.19
CA GLU A 96 -11.71 5.15 -17.39
C GLU A 96 -10.31 5.33 -16.76
N ARG A 97 -10.06 4.64 -15.65
CA ARG A 97 -8.75 4.63 -14.99
C ARG A 97 -7.70 3.85 -15.78
N LEU A 98 -8.12 2.83 -16.55
CA LEU A 98 -7.22 2.05 -17.39
C LEU A 98 -6.64 2.89 -18.54
N ASP A 99 -7.45 3.71 -19.19
CA ASP A 99 -7.01 4.58 -20.27
C ASP A 99 -6.02 5.64 -19.77
N ILE A 100 -6.33 6.29 -18.65
CA ILE A 100 -5.40 7.22 -18.00
C ILE A 100 -4.05 6.56 -17.70
N ARG A 101 -4.03 5.31 -17.22
CA ARG A 101 -2.79 4.59 -16.91
C ARG A 101 -2.00 4.27 -18.19
N ARG A 102 -2.68 3.89 -19.28
CA ARG A 102 -2.02 3.67 -20.59
C ARG A 102 -1.35 4.95 -21.10
N GLU A 103 -2.04 6.08 -21.03
CA GLU A 103 -1.48 7.38 -21.40
C GLU A 103 -0.25 7.74 -20.56
N LEU A 104 -0.30 7.53 -19.23
CA LEU A 104 0.84 7.79 -18.36
C LEU A 104 2.04 6.91 -18.69
N ILE A 105 1.83 5.64 -19.04
CA ILE A 105 2.91 4.75 -19.49
C ILE A 105 3.54 5.28 -20.79
N GLU A 106 2.74 5.71 -21.76
CA GLU A 106 3.26 6.25 -23.03
C GLU A 106 4.04 7.56 -22.83
N HIS A 107 3.59 8.41 -21.91
CA HIS A 107 4.35 9.60 -21.52
C HIS A 107 5.72 9.25 -20.92
N VAL A 108 5.77 8.22 -20.05
CA VAL A 108 7.04 7.76 -19.47
C VAL A 108 7.94 7.16 -20.55
N ARG A 109 7.43 6.34 -21.47
CA ARG A 109 8.19 5.80 -22.61
C ARG A 109 8.80 6.88 -23.48
N SER A 110 8.11 8.02 -23.60
CA SER A 110 8.56 9.21 -24.33
C SER A 110 9.57 10.07 -23.55
N GLY A 111 10.09 9.59 -22.42
CA GLY A 111 11.10 10.30 -21.62
C GLY A 111 10.54 11.35 -20.64
N ASN A 112 9.22 11.40 -20.43
CA ASN A 112 8.58 12.40 -19.57
C ASN A 112 8.31 11.91 -18.13
N PHE A 113 9.15 11.05 -17.57
CA PHE A 113 8.94 10.44 -16.27
C PHE A 113 8.78 11.47 -15.15
N GLU A 114 9.67 12.48 -15.07
CA GLU A 114 9.58 13.51 -14.04
C GLU A 114 8.28 14.31 -14.09
N THR A 115 7.79 14.61 -15.29
CA THR A 115 6.49 15.29 -15.45
C THR A 115 5.33 14.42 -14.98
N VAL A 116 5.41 13.10 -15.23
CA VAL A 116 4.38 12.14 -14.81
C VAL A 116 4.35 12.01 -13.29
N ILE A 117 5.50 11.84 -12.65
CA ILE A 117 5.56 11.69 -11.17
C ILE A 117 5.09 12.97 -10.46
N ALA A 118 5.41 14.16 -10.99
CA ALA A 118 4.95 15.42 -10.42
C ALA A 118 3.41 15.53 -10.36
N LYS A 119 2.70 14.97 -11.35
CA LYS A 119 1.23 14.90 -11.34
C LYS A 119 0.69 13.95 -10.27
N HIS A 120 1.41 12.86 -9.97
CA HIS A 120 1.03 11.94 -8.89
C HIS A 120 1.18 12.59 -7.51
N PHE A 121 2.27 13.34 -7.29
CA PHE A 121 2.57 13.93 -5.98
C PHE A 121 1.46 14.85 -5.47
N GLN A 122 0.82 15.60 -6.36
CA GLN A 122 -0.31 16.46 -6.00
C GLN A 122 -1.51 15.73 -5.39
N LYS A 123 -1.61 14.40 -5.62
CA LYS A 123 -2.69 13.56 -5.13
C LYS A 123 -2.26 12.60 -4.02
N PHE A 124 -0.96 12.53 -3.72
CA PHE A 124 -0.43 11.61 -2.73
C PHE A 124 -0.59 12.10 -1.30
N VAL A 125 -0.63 13.41 -1.11
CA VAL A 125 -0.67 14.01 0.22
C VAL A 125 -1.90 14.91 0.36
N HIS A 126 -2.26 15.19 1.60
CA HIS A 126 -3.24 16.22 1.92
C HIS A 126 -2.82 17.58 1.34
N PRO A 127 -3.73 18.42 0.83
CA PRO A 127 -3.37 19.72 0.22
C PRO A 127 -2.49 20.60 1.09
N SER A 128 -2.64 20.57 2.42
CA SER A 128 -1.79 21.34 3.35
C SER A 128 -0.35 20.84 3.45
N ARG A 129 -0.03 19.66 2.87
CA ARG A 129 1.32 19.06 2.88
C ARG A 129 2.07 19.25 1.57
N LEU A 130 1.47 19.89 0.58
CA LEU A 130 2.13 20.09 -0.73
C LEU A 130 3.38 20.98 -0.63
N ASP A 131 3.43 21.87 0.36
CA ASP A 131 4.59 22.72 0.65
C ASP A 131 5.51 22.15 1.75
N ASP A 132 5.22 20.95 2.26
CA ASP A 132 6.06 20.25 3.24
C ASP A 132 7.29 19.66 2.53
N THR A 133 8.40 20.37 2.59
CA THR A 133 9.62 20.03 1.86
C THR A 133 10.23 18.70 2.29
N GLU A 134 10.05 18.28 3.54
CA GLU A 134 10.55 17.00 4.06
C GLU A 134 9.77 15.83 3.44
N ILE A 135 8.45 15.84 3.56
CA ILE A 135 7.59 14.80 2.98
C ILE A 135 7.77 14.74 1.46
N MET A 136 7.74 15.90 0.78
CA MET A 136 7.87 15.97 -0.68
C MET A 136 9.24 15.49 -1.17
N SER A 137 10.32 15.72 -0.40
CA SER A 137 11.64 15.20 -0.74
C SER A 137 11.72 13.68 -0.64
N ILE A 138 11.09 13.08 0.39
CA ILE A 138 11.01 11.62 0.57
C ILE A 138 10.25 11.00 -0.62
N ILE A 139 9.08 11.53 -0.96
CA ILE A 139 8.24 11.05 -2.05
C ILE A 139 8.99 11.13 -3.39
N ARG A 140 9.68 12.25 -3.65
CA ARG A 140 10.46 12.43 -4.86
C ARG A 140 11.65 11.46 -4.92
N ALA A 141 12.40 11.32 -3.84
CA ALA A 141 13.53 10.39 -3.78
C ALA A 141 13.08 8.96 -4.03
N SER A 142 12.01 8.49 -3.37
CA SER A 142 11.43 7.17 -3.58
C SER A 142 11.02 6.95 -5.05
N ALA A 143 10.33 7.91 -5.65
CA ALA A 143 9.91 7.80 -7.05
C ALA A 143 11.10 7.71 -8.01
N MET A 144 12.17 8.48 -7.75
CA MET A 144 13.39 8.43 -8.56
C MET A 144 14.14 7.11 -8.36
N ASN A 145 14.17 6.55 -7.14
CA ASN A 145 14.75 5.24 -6.85
C ASN A 145 13.99 4.10 -7.54
N VAL A 146 12.66 4.15 -7.57
CA VAL A 146 11.82 3.22 -8.33
C VAL A 146 12.12 3.31 -9.82
N GLY A 147 12.19 4.50 -10.36
CA GLY A 147 12.54 4.76 -11.75
C GLY A 147 11.45 4.42 -12.77
N PRO A 148 11.66 4.81 -14.04
CA PRO A 148 10.63 4.71 -15.09
C PRO A 148 10.27 3.27 -15.46
N GLU A 149 11.24 2.35 -15.52
CA GLU A 149 11.00 0.95 -15.90
C GLU A 149 10.16 0.21 -14.86
N ALA A 150 10.48 0.39 -13.56
CA ALA A 150 9.71 -0.21 -12.49
C ALA A 150 8.32 0.44 -12.37
N TYR A 151 8.21 1.75 -12.56
CA TYR A 151 6.91 2.42 -12.65
C TYR A 151 6.00 1.80 -13.71
N MET A 152 6.54 1.54 -14.92
CA MET A 152 5.75 0.90 -15.98
C MET A 152 5.32 -0.52 -15.61
N ARG A 153 6.19 -1.32 -14.96
CA ARG A 153 5.82 -2.65 -14.42
C ARG A 153 4.73 -2.55 -13.37
N GLN A 154 4.87 -1.64 -12.42
CA GLN A 154 3.88 -1.39 -11.37
C GLN A 154 2.52 -0.97 -11.96
N GLN A 155 2.51 -0.07 -12.95
CA GLN A 155 1.29 0.30 -13.67
C GLN A 155 0.65 -0.90 -14.38
N ALA A 156 1.46 -1.75 -15.04
CA ALA A 156 0.96 -2.97 -15.68
C ALA A 156 0.33 -3.92 -14.67
N ALA A 157 0.96 -4.12 -13.50
CA ALA A 157 0.42 -4.94 -12.42
C ALA A 157 -0.94 -4.39 -11.91
N ILE A 158 -1.01 -3.07 -11.68
CA ILE A 158 -2.25 -2.42 -11.23
C ILE A 158 -3.36 -2.55 -12.26
N MET A 159 -3.06 -2.38 -13.56
CA MET A 159 -4.07 -2.49 -14.62
C MET A 159 -4.68 -3.89 -14.72
N LYS A 160 -3.87 -4.92 -14.47
CA LYS A 160 -4.28 -6.33 -14.54
C LYS A 160 -4.96 -6.83 -13.26
N ARG A 161 -5.02 -6.01 -12.20
CA ARG A 161 -5.56 -6.48 -10.91
C ARG A 161 -7.00 -6.93 -11.03
N PRO A 162 -7.33 -8.12 -10.49
CA PRO A 162 -8.71 -8.59 -10.43
C PRO A 162 -9.51 -7.82 -9.38
N ASP A 163 -10.83 -7.95 -9.42
CA ASP A 163 -11.68 -7.64 -8.29
C ASP A 163 -11.40 -8.63 -7.15
N SER A 164 -11.42 -8.15 -5.93
CA SER A 164 -11.14 -8.94 -4.72
C SER A 164 -12.24 -8.79 -3.66
N LEU A 165 -13.40 -8.24 -4.02
CA LEU A 165 -14.51 -8.06 -3.07
C LEU A 165 -14.99 -9.39 -2.48
N GLU A 166 -15.13 -10.43 -3.32
CA GLU A 166 -15.56 -11.76 -2.85
C GLU A 166 -14.61 -12.40 -1.83
N LEU A 167 -13.32 -12.03 -1.89
CA LEU A 167 -12.31 -12.52 -0.94
C LEU A 167 -12.52 -11.97 0.47
N LEU A 168 -13.09 -10.77 0.61
CA LEU A 168 -13.11 -10.04 1.88
C LEU A 168 -13.84 -10.80 2.99
N SER A 169 -14.95 -11.45 2.67
CA SER A 169 -15.72 -12.25 3.64
C SER A 169 -15.01 -13.52 4.12
N ASP A 170 -14.02 -14.01 3.37
CA ASP A 170 -13.24 -15.19 3.71
C ASP A 170 -12.01 -14.89 4.57
N ILE A 171 -11.68 -13.62 4.78
CA ILE A 171 -10.55 -13.18 5.63
C ILE A 171 -10.87 -13.45 7.09
N LYS A 172 -10.10 -14.33 7.74
CA LYS A 172 -10.35 -14.77 9.12
C LYS A 172 -9.37 -14.17 10.14
N CYS A 173 -8.25 -13.63 9.67
CA CYS A 173 -7.25 -13.07 10.57
C CYS A 173 -7.63 -11.65 11.03
N PRO A 174 -7.15 -11.19 12.20
CA PRO A 174 -7.36 -9.82 12.67
C PRO A 174 -6.94 -8.80 11.63
N THR A 175 -7.91 -7.99 11.17
CA THR A 175 -7.69 -7.03 10.07
C THR A 175 -7.83 -5.60 10.55
N LEU A 176 -6.88 -4.76 10.10
CA LEU A 176 -6.92 -3.30 10.17
C LEU A 176 -7.19 -2.76 8.78
N VAL A 177 -8.21 -1.93 8.64
CA VAL A 177 -8.43 -1.07 7.46
C VAL A 177 -8.15 0.36 7.89
N LEU A 178 -7.25 1.06 7.20
CA LEU A 178 -6.85 2.41 7.55
C LEU A 178 -6.82 3.30 6.31
N CYS A 179 -7.24 4.55 6.44
CA CYS A 179 -7.05 5.53 5.36
C CYS A 179 -6.87 6.96 5.90
N GLY A 180 -6.24 7.80 5.10
CA GLY A 180 -6.35 9.24 5.27
C GLY A 180 -7.81 9.69 5.12
N ALA A 181 -8.26 10.59 5.99
CA ALA A 181 -9.64 11.09 5.93
C ALA A 181 -9.89 11.90 4.64
N GLU A 182 -8.84 12.46 4.06
CA GLU A 182 -8.84 13.29 2.85
C GLU A 182 -8.14 12.58 1.66
N ASP A 183 -8.05 11.25 1.68
CA ASP A 183 -7.49 10.49 0.54
C ASP A 183 -8.31 10.67 -0.73
N ALA A 184 -7.75 11.33 -1.73
CA ALA A 184 -8.38 11.61 -3.02
C ALA A 184 -8.21 10.48 -4.06
N LEU A 185 -7.31 9.51 -3.82
CA LEU A 185 -7.05 8.39 -4.75
C LEU A 185 -7.89 7.16 -4.44
N THR A 186 -7.95 6.80 -3.18
CA THR A 186 -8.81 5.74 -2.64
C THR A 186 -9.62 6.29 -1.47
N PRO A 187 -10.69 7.06 -1.77
CA PRO A 187 -11.42 7.81 -0.75
C PRO A 187 -12.06 6.90 0.32
N PRO A 188 -12.33 7.45 1.53
CA PRO A 188 -12.82 6.71 2.68
C PRO A 188 -13.98 5.73 2.43
N PRO A 189 -14.96 5.99 1.55
CA PRO A 189 -16.02 5.01 1.27
C PRO A 189 -15.54 3.64 0.78
N LEU A 190 -14.38 3.57 0.10
CA LEU A 190 -13.79 2.28 -0.31
C LEU A 190 -13.25 1.49 0.90
N HIS A 191 -12.84 2.18 1.94
CA HIS A 191 -12.38 1.59 3.20
C HIS A 191 -13.56 1.20 4.10
N ASP A 192 -14.63 2.01 4.11
CA ASP A 192 -15.88 1.65 4.76
C ASP A 192 -16.42 0.32 4.18
N GLU A 193 -16.40 0.18 2.87
CA GLU A 193 -16.80 -1.05 2.17
C GLU A 193 -15.95 -2.25 2.60
N MET A 194 -14.62 -2.15 2.53
CA MET A 194 -13.74 -3.27 2.94
C MET A 194 -13.94 -3.63 4.42
N ALA A 195 -14.07 -2.63 5.29
CA ALA A 195 -14.27 -2.88 6.72
C ALA A 195 -15.64 -3.50 7.04
N ALA A 196 -16.65 -3.22 6.24
CA ALA A 196 -17.99 -3.83 6.39
C ALA A 196 -18.00 -5.30 5.94
N GLU A 197 -17.22 -5.65 4.90
CA GLU A 197 -17.20 -6.99 4.33
C GLU A 197 -16.22 -7.93 5.05
N ILE A 198 -15.14 -7.41 5.69
CA ILE A 198 -14.16 -8.24 6.41
C ILE A 198 -14.64 -8.49 7.84
N PRO A 199 -14.89 -9.76 8.25
CA PRO A 199 -15.36 -10.07 9.59
C PRO A 199 -14.42 -9.56 10.69
N GLY A 200 -14.92 -8.74 11.60
CA GLY A 200 -14.18 -8.22 12.73
C GLY A 200 -13.07 -7.20 12.37
N ALA A 201 -13.08 -6.64 11.17
CA ALA A 201 -12.14 -5.59 10.81
C ALA A 201 -12.31 -4.35 11.69
N VAL A 202 -11.20 -3.67 11.95
CA VAL A 202 -11.20 -2.34 12.60
C VAL A 202 -10.87 -1.30 11.56
N LEU A 203 -11.73 -0.28 11.45
CA LEU A 203 -11.53 0.85 10.56
C LEU A 203 -10.95 2.05 11.32
N VAL A 204 -9.88 2.63 10.79
CA VAL A 204 -9.26 3.86 11.29
C VAL A 204 -9.18 4.88 10.16
N LYS A 205 -9.77 6.05 10.35
CA LYS A 205 -9.64 7.21 9.45
C LYS A 205 -8.71 8.22 10.11
N VAL A 206 -7.60 8.53 9.45
CA VAL A 206 -6.53 9.39 9.97
C VAL A 206 -6.82 10.82 9.54
N PRO A 207 -7.11 11.76 10.46
CA PRO A 207 -7.43 13.14 10.12
C PRO A 207 -6.20 13.91 9.59
N ASN A 208 -6.44 14.92 8.76
CA ASN A 208 -5.41 15.76 8.15
C ASN A 208 -4.35 14.94 7.38
N SER A 209 -4.81 13.94 6.64
CA SER A 209 -3.97 13.06 5.84
C SER A 209 -4.63 12.70 4.53
N GLY A 210 -3.85 12.74 3.46
CA GLY A 210 -4.21 12.23 2.14
C GLY A 210 -3.91 10.74 2.01
N HIS A 211 -3.28 10.38 0.89
CA HIS A 211 -3.03 8.99 0.49
C HIS A 211 -1.80 8.34 1.15
N LEU A 212 -0.95 9.12 1.83
CA LEU A 212 0.28 8.61 2.47
C LEU A 212 0.31 8.89 3.98
N PRO A 213 -0.66 8.39 4.76
CA PRO A 213 -0.73 8.64 6.20
C PRO A 213 0.52 8.14 6.94
N THR A 214 1.24 7.17 6.41
CA THR A 214 2.50 6.66 6.95
C THR A 214 3.58 7.75 7.05
N LEU A 215 3.56 8.73 6.14
CA LEU A 215 4.45 9.89 6.13
C LEU A 215 3.79 11.13 6.73
N GLU A 216 2.50 11.33 6.48
CA GLU A 216 1.78 12.56 6.88
C GLU A 216 1.42 12.59 8.36
N GLN A 217 1.07 11.44 8.94
CA GLN A 217 0.63 11.28 10.33
C GLN A 217 1.25 10.01 10.96
N PRO A 218 2.59 9.87 10.97
CA PRO A 218 3.25 8.62 11.35
C PRO A 218 2.91 8.17 12.77
N ALA A 219 2.72 9.08 13.72
CA ALA A 219 2.38 8.72 15.09
C ALA A 219 1.01 8.04 15.20
N LEU A 220 0.01 8.51 14.44
CA LEU A 220 -1.33 7.91 14.43
C LEU A 220 -1.31 6.53 13.76
N VAL A 221 -0.58 6.39 12.65
CA VAL A 221 -0.42 5.10 11.98
C VAL A 221 0.32 4.10 12.86
N ASN A 222 1.42 4.52 13.52
CA ASN A 222 2.17 3.67 14.45
C ASN A 222 1.30 3.16 15.59
N ALA A 223 0.47 4.03 16.20
CA ALA A 223 -0.46 3.65 17.25
C ALA A 223 -1.52 2.65 16.76
N ALA A 224 -2.04 2.84 15.54
CA ALA A 224 -3.00 1.91 14.94
C ALA A 224 -2.38 0.54 14.65
N LEU A 225 -1.17 0.50 14.08
CA LEU A 225 -0.43 -0.73 13.79
C LEU A 225 -0.01 -1.47 15.08
N ALA A 226 0.42 -0.75 16.11
CA ALA A 226 0.75 -1.37 17.40
C ALA A 226 -0.48 -2.09 18.01
N LYS A 227 -1.64 -1.41 18.04
CA LYS A 227 -2.90 -2.02 18.51
C LYS A 227 -3.33 -3.20 17.63
N TRP A 228 -3.13 -3.11 16.31
CA TRP A 228 -3.43 -4.21 15.41
C TRP A 228 -2.55 -5.44 15.68
N MET A 229 -1.27 -5.25 15.99
CA MET A 229 -0.36 -6.34 16.34
C MET A 229 -0.70 -7.03 17.68
N GLU A 230 -1.41 -6.37 18.58
CA GLU A 230 -1.86 -6.94 19.88
C GLU A 230 -3.15 -7.77 19.74
N ARG A 231 -3.88 -7.69 18.63
CA ARG A 231 -5.14 -8.42 18.42
C ARG A 231 -4.87 -9.91 18.22
N THR A 232 -5.74 -10.73 18.81
CA THR A 232 -5.75 -12.20 18.70
C THR A 232 -6.93 -12.68 17.88
#